data_d659b9db278f7a477ca72edb7915d305
#
_entry.id   d659b9db278f7a477ca72edb7915d305
#
_cell.length_a   1.000
_cell.length_b   1.000
_cell.length_c   1.000
_cell.angle_alpha   90.00
_cell.angle_beta   90.00
_cell.angle_gamma   90.00
#
_symmetry.space_group_name_H-M   'P 1'
#
loop_
_entity.id
_entity.type
_entity.pdbx_description
1 polymer ?
#
loop_
_entity_poly.entity_id
_entity_poly.type
_entity_poly.pdbx_seq_one_letter_code
_entity_poly.pdbx_strand_id
1 'polypeptide(L)'
;MFKENTTMMMDSNPPLFDQYEFLLQSTAHLQPFNNGNLPTNSVMEECQLPLIDLKGLKSSDEKERVACRREIFEASEEWGFFQVINHGIHTELLNRMNKEQIKLFGVPFEKKFTSGILDNSYRWGTPTATHPNQFSWSEAFHIPLTKVSEAACYGDFIYLREVMEEVASAMSKVARKLAGVLVESMGQRKELLEDICDESTCFLRLNHYPICPFSGEVSGLVPHTDSDFLTILHQDSGGGLQVMKGSQWLAVKPNPQALVVNIGDLLQVNTPTPISFHPIIYHSLFFQFPYYLIY
;
A
#
# COMPACT_ATOMS: atom_id res chain seq x y z
N MET A 1 -31.45 8.62 -13.59
CA MET A 1 -30.89 7.83 -12.49
C MET A 1 -29.35 7.85 -12.46
N PHE A 2 -28.68 7.83 -13.60
CA PHE A 2 -27.19 7.84 -13.66
C PHE A 2 -26.51 9.19 -13.33
N LYS A 3 -27.20 10.33 -13.53
CA LYS A 3 -26.62 11.67 -13.27
C LYS A 3 -26.44 11.99 -11.79
N GLU A 4 -27.36 11.54 -10.91
CA GLU A 4 -27.28 11.83 -9.49
C GLU A 4 -26.12 11.08 -8.79
N ASN A 5 -25.85 9.82 -9.18
CA ASN A 5 -24.74 9.06 -8.62
C ASN A 5 -23.37 9.58 -9.05
N THR A 6 -23.25 10.11 -10.28
CA THR A 6 -21.98 10.68 -10.77
C THR A 6 -21.67 12.01 -10.07
N THR A 7 -22.69 12.84 -9.81
CA THR A 7 -22.52 14.11 -9.07
C THR A 7 -22.11 13.87 -7.62
N MET A 8 -22.72 12.88 -6.93
CA MET A 8 -22.34 12.53 -5.56
C MET A 8 -20.89 12.03 -5.45
N MET A 9 -20.40 11.26 -6.44
CA MET A 9 -19.00 10.80 -6.44
C MET A 9 -18.00 11.92 -6.75
N MET A 10 -18.36 12.90 -7.57
CA MET A 10 -17.50 14.06 -7.83
C MET A 10 -17.29 14.93 -6.57
N ASP A 11 -18.33 15.12 -5.77
CA ASP A 11 -18.25 15.90 -4.52
C ASP A 11 -17.42 15.19 -3.43
N SER A 12 -17.19 13.89 -3.51
CA SER A 12 -16.37 13.15 -2.55
C SER A 12 -14.88 13.19 -2.86
N ASN A 13 -14.50 13.38 -4.11
CA ASN A 13 -13.09 13.42 -4.51
C ASN A 13 -12.43 14.75 -4.15
N PRO A 14 -11.14 14.74 -3.75
CA PRO A 14 -10.38 15.98 -3.59
C PRO A 14 -10.16 16.67 -4.95
N PRO A 15 -9.83 17.97 -4.98
CA PRO A 15 -9.65 18.75 -6.21
C PRO A 15 -8.33 18.40 -6.94
N LEU A 16 -8.13 17.12 -7.24
CA LEU A 16 -6.93 16.61 -7.91
C LEU A 16 -6.77 17.19 -9.31
N PHE A 17 -7.90 17.37 -10.02
CA PHE A 17 -7.90 17.92 -11.36
C PHE A 17 -7.35 19.36 -11.38
N ASP A 18 -7.86 20.23 -10.53
CA ASP A 18 -7.46 21.63 -10.47
C ASP A 18 -5.99 21.77 -10.08
N GLN A 19 -5.54 20.95 -9.12
CA GLN A 19 -4.14 20.95 -8.68
C GLN A 19 -3.21 20.49 -9.81
N TYR A 20 -3.56 19.44 -10.53
CA TYR A 20 -2.73 18.93 -11.62
C TYR A 20 -2.71 19.89 -12.81
N GLU A 21 -3.86 20.46 -13.18
CA GLU A 21 -3.96 21.48 -14.24
C GLU A 21 -3.12 22.71 -13.90
N PHE A 22 -3.16 23.17 -12.64
CA PHE A 22 -2.30 24.24 -12.16
C PHE A 22 -0.80 23.92 -12.34
N LEU A 23 -0.38 22.70 -12.04
CA LEU A 23 1.01 22.26 -12.24
C LEU A 23 1.39 22.25 -13.72
N LEU A 24 0.52 21.76 -14.60
CA LEU A 24 0.74 21.78 -16.05
C LEU A 24 0.92 23.19 -16.57
N GLN A 25 0.04 24.12 -16.18
CA GLN A 25 0.11 25.51 -16.62
C GLN A 25 1.37 26.22 -16.07
N SER A 26 1.71 25.98 -14.82
CA SER A 26 2.86 26.59 -14.16
C SER A 26 4.20 26.16 -14.76
N THR A 27 4.25 24.96 -15.33
CA THR A 27 5.49 24.37 -15.90
C THR A 27 5.53 24.38 -17.43
N ALA A 28 4.50 24.88 -18.11
CA ALA A 28 4.40 24.90 -19.57
C ALA A 28 5.57 25.58 -20.30
N HIS A 29 6.27 26.48 -19.62
CA HIS A 29 7.45 27.21 -20.15
C HIS A 29 8.79 26.50 -19.84
N LEU A 30 8.76 25.44 -19.00
CA LEU A 30 9.95 24.65 -18.68
C LEU A 30 10.14 23.60 -19.78
N GLN A 31 11.42 23.29 -20.09
CA GLN A 31 11.72 22.16 -20.98
C GLN A 31 11.06 20.89 -20.39
N PRO A 32 10.51 19.99 -21.23
CA PRO A 32 9.98 18.73 -20.74
C PRO A 32 11.04 18.03 -19.90
N PHE A 33 10.77 17.86 -18.62
CA PHE A 33 11.64 17.07 -17.77
C PHE A 33 11.67 15.66 -18.36
N ASN A 34 12.83 15.22 -18.77
CA ASN A 34 12.98 13.92 -19.41
C ASN A 34 12.70 12.84 -18.35
N ASN A 35 11.43 12.45 -18.24
CA ASN A 35 10.97 11.40 -17.35
C ASN A 35 11.48 10.06 -17.86
N GLY A 36 12.78 9.84 -17.71
CA GLY A 36 13.44 8.68 -18.27
C GLY A 36 12.87 7.32 -17.87
N ASN A 37 11.81 7.25 -17.08
CA ASN A 37 11.32 5.96 -16.57
C ASN A 37 9.86 5.90 -16.13
N LEU A 38 8.99 6.87 -16.46
CA LEU A 38 7.56 6.61 -16.31
C LEU A 38 7.10 5.68 -17.44
N PRO A 39 6.36 4.61 -17.16
CA PRO A 39 5.83 3.75 -18.20
C PRO A 39 4.88 4.58 -19.08
N THR A 40 5.31 4.85 -20.30
CA THR A 40 4.44 5.39 -21.36
C THR A 40 3.37 4.33 -21.69
N ASN A 41 2.28 4.72 -22.38
CA ASN A 41 1.13 3.89 -22.79
C ASN A 41 1.45 2.57 -23.54
N SER A 42 2.64 2.00 -23.42
CA SER A 42 2.96 0.67 -23.89
C SER A 42 2.25 -0.36 -22.98
N VAL A 43 1.70 -1.40 -23.57
CA VAL A 43 1.16 -2.55 -22.83
C VAL A 43 2.26 -3.05 -21.91
N MET A 44 2.09 -2.81 -20.60
CA MET A 44 3.07 -3.23 -19.61
C MET A 44 2.99 -4.74 -19.44
N GLU A 45 4.14 -5.38 -19.33
CA GLU A 45 4.21 -6.80 -19.08
C GLU A 45 3.64 -7.13 -17.69
N GLU A 46 2.70 -8.08 -17.65
CA GLU A 46 2.14 -8.56 -16.38
C GLU A 46 3.11 -9.57 -15.77
N CYS A 47 3.39 -9.44 -14.48
CA CYS A 47 4.19 -10.39 -13.72
C CYS A 47 3.37 -11.06 -12.61
N GLN A 48 3.80 -12.27 -12.27
CA GLN A 48 3.37 -12.95 -11.04
C GLN A 48 4.52 -12.88 -10.04
N LEU A 49 4.27 -12.26 -8.90
CA LEU A 49 5.20 -12.30 -7.78
C LEU A 49 5.31 -13.73 -7.22
N PRO A 50 6.44 -14.08 -6.59
CA PRO A 50 6.53 -15.34 -5.83
C PRO A 50 5.34 -15.49 -4.89
N LEU A 51 4.66 -16.64 -4.94
CA LEU A 51 3.47 -16.94 -4.13
C LEU A 51 3.80 -17.98 -3.08
N ILE A 52 3.75 -17.61 -1.81
CA ILE A 52 4.19 -18.42 -0.67
C ILE A 52 3.00 -18.84 0.18
N ASP A 53 2.88 -20.14 0.46
CA ASP A 53 1.85 -20.67 1.35
C ASP A 53 2.32 -20.68 2.81
N LEU A 54 1.80 -19.76 3.63
CA LEU A 54 2.16 -19.65 5.05
C LEU A 54 1.70 -20.83 5.93
N LYS A 55 0.94 -21.81 5.39
CA LYS A 55 0.69 -23.08 6.09
C LYS A 55 1.99 -23.80 6.39
N GLY A 56 2.97 -23.75 5.49
CA GLY A 56 4.28 -24.34 5.66
C GLY A 56 4.93 -23.97 6.99
N LEU A 57 4.80 -22.71 7.43
CA LEU A 57 5.36 -22.26 8.72
C LEU A 57 4.73 -22.93 9.97
N LYS A 58 3.55 -23.53 9.81
CA LYS A 58 2.80 -24.22 10.89
C LYS A 58 2.83 -25.74 10.76
N SER A 59 3.52 -26.28 9.73
CA SER A 59 3.59 -27.72 9.52
C SER A 59 4.22 -28.46 10.70
N SER A 60 3.76 -29.68 10.95
CA SER A 60 4.42 -30.59 11.89
C SER A 60 5.75 -31.13 11.34
N ASP A 61 5.93 -31.12 10.02
CA ASP A 61 7.19 -31.52 9.36
C ASP A 61 8.19 -30.35 9.38
N GLU A 62 9.35 -30.62 9.99
CA GLU A 62 10.47 -29.64 10.06
C GLU A 62 10.98 -29.26 8.67
N LYS A 63 11.00 -30.19 7.72
CA LYS A 63 11.46 -29.93 6.37
C LYS A 63 10.56 -28.92 5.65
N GLU A 64 9.23 -29.02 5.82
CA GLU A 64 8.28 -28.08 5.26
C GLU A 64 8.43 -26.69 5.91
N ARG A 65 8.64 -26.61 7.24
CA ARG A 65 8.90 -25.34 7.91
C ARG A 65 10.16 -24.66 7.39
N VAL A 66 11.25 -25.42 7.27
CA VAL A 66 12.53 -24.90 6.74
C VAL A 66 12.37 -24.47 5.29
N ALA A 67 11.67 -25.25 4.44
CA ALA A 67 11.43 -24.90 3.04
C ALA A 67 10.65 -23.57 2.93
N CYS A 68 9.56 -23.42 3.67
CA CYS A 68 8.76 -22.20 3.65
C CYS A 68 9.54 -20.96 4.13
N ARG A 69 10.37 -21.08 5.17
CA ARG A 69 11.26 -20.00 5.63
C ARG A 69 12.26 -19.60 4.56
N ARG A 70 12.84 -20.56 3.88
CA ARG A 70 13.77 -20.33 2.77
C ARG A 70 13.09 -19.62 1.60
N GLU A 71 11.89 -20.05 1.21
CA GLU A 71 11.11 -19.40 0.16
C GLU A 71 10.82 -17.92 0.46
N ILE A 72 10.46 -17.59 1.72
CA ILE A 72 10.25 -16.20 2.17
C ILE A 72 11.56 -15.40 2.02
N PHE A 73 12.67 -15.94 2.46
CA PHE A 73 13.95 -15.26 2.42
C PHE A 73 14.45 -15.05 0.99
N GLU A 74 14.45 -16.11 0.15
CA GLU A 74 14.86 -16.07 -1.25
C GLU A 74 14.00 -15.07 -2.06
N ALA A 75 12.67 -15.06 -1.84
CA ALA A 75 11.78 -14.10 -2.49
C ALA A 75 12.08 -12.65 -2.06
N SER A 76 12.43 -12.44 -0.79
CA SER A 76 12.83 -11.13 -0.28
C SER A 76 14.15 -10.65 -0.91
N GLU A 77 15.14 -11.53 -1.08
CA GLU A 77 16.42 -11.18 -1.69
C GLU A 77 16.31 -10.94 -3.21
N GLU A 78 15.57 -11.79 -3.91
CA GLU A 78 15.52 -11.75 -5.37
C GLU A 78 14.56 -10.70 -5.92
N TRP A 79 13.40 -10.55 -5.24
CA TRP A 79 12.31 -9.70 -5.71
C TRP A 79 12.07 -8.46 -4.85
N GLY A 80 12.43 -8.50 -3.58
CA GLY A 80 11.99 -7.49 -2.62
C GLY A 80 10.47 -7.49 -2.38
N PHE A 81 9.73 -8.33 -3.13
CA PHE A 81 8.28 -8.46 -3.18
C PHE A 81 7.85 -9.91 -3.28
N PHE A 82 6.80 -10.29 -2.58
CA PHE A 82 6.14 -11.59 -2.73
C PHE A 82 4.67 -11.52 -2.31
N GLN A 83 3.90 -12.52 -2.68
CA GLN A 83 2.53 -12.71 -2.23
C GLN A 83 2.45 -13.85 -1.22
N VAL A 84 1.56 -13.72 -0.23
CA VAL A 84 1.34 -14.76 0.77
C VAL A 84 -0.12 -15.18 0.81
N ILE A 85 -0.37 -16.48 0.79
CA ILE A 85 -1.68 -17.09 0.98
C ILE A 85 -1.73 -17.88 2.29
N ASN A 86 -2.93 -18.28 2.71
CA ASN A 86 -3.14 -18.96 3.99
C ASN A 86 -2.54 -18.19 5.20
N HIS A 87 -2.53 -16.87 5.07
CA HIS A 87 -2.02 -15.92 6.06
C HIS A 87 -2.85 -15.88 7.36
N GLY A 88 -4.05 -16.49 7.35
CA GLY A 88 -4.90 -16.62 8.54
C GLY A 88 -5.88 -15.47 8.76
N ILE A 89 -5.92 -14.49 7.87
CA ILE A 89 -6.94 -13.42 7.87
C ILE A 89 -8.11 -13.91 7.03
N HIS A 90 -9.31 -13.91 7.61
CA HIS A 90 -10.51 -14.35 6.92
C HIS A 90 -10.92 -13.36 5.82
N THR A 91 -11.28 -13.86 4.66
CA THR A 91 -11.74 -13.05 3.51
C THR A 91 -12.93 -12.15 3.89
N GLU A 92 -13.81 -12.60 4.80
CA GLU A 92 -14.93 -11.77 5.28
C GLU A 92 -14.46 -10.51 6.00
N LEU A 93 -13.38 -10.59 6.80
CA LEU A 93 -12.81 -9.41 7.46
C LEU A 93 -12.24 -8.42 6.42
N LEU A 94 -11.54 -8.92 5.40
CA LEU A 94 -11.01 -8.09 4.31
C LEU A 94 -12.15 -7.42 3.53
N ASN A 95 -13.24 -8.16 3.27
CA ASN A 95 -14.42 -7.62 2.61
C ASN A 95 -15.14 -6.57 3.46
N ARG A 96 -15.23 -6.77 4.77
CA ARG A 96 -15.79 -5.77 5.69
C ARG A 96 -14.95 -4.49 5.66
N MET A 97 -13.64 -4.61 5.71
CA MET A 97 -12.73 -3.47 5.64
C MET A 97 -12.91 -2.69 4.33
N ASN A 98 -12.97 -3.38 3.20
CA ASN A 98 -13.19 -2.75 1.90
C ASN A 98 -14.53 -1.97 1.86
N LYS A 99 -15.61 -2.54 2.39
CA LYS A 99 -16.92 -1.87 2.46
C LYS A 99 -16.88 -0.60 3.30
N GLU A 100 -16.23 -0.63 4.46
CA GLU A 100 -16.10 0.55 5.33
C GLU A 100 -15.17 1.61 4.72
N GLN A 101 -14.14 1.19 4.02
CA GLN A 101 -13.24 2.08 3.30
C GLN A 101 -13.97 2.82 2.16
N ILE A 102 -14.79 2.13 1.38
CA ILE A 102 -15.64 2.76 0.36
C ILE A 102 -16.56 3.82 0.97
N LYS A 103 -17.18 3.54 2.13
CA LYS A 103 -18.02 4.53 2.83
C LYS A 103 -17.21 5.72 3.31
N LEU A 104 -16.02 5.50 3.86
CA LEU A 104 -15.13 6.55 4.34
C LEU A 104 -14.71 7.50 3.21
N PHE A 105 -14.23 6.95 2.10
CA PHE A 105 -13.82 7.78 0.96
C PHE A 105 -15.01 8.41 0.20
N GLY A 106 -16.21 7.83 0.32
CA GLY A 106 -17.46 8.40 -0.17
C GLY A 106 -17.97 9.62 0.60
N VAL A 107 -17.35 9.97 1.73
CA VAL A 107 -17.65 11.20 2.46
C VAL A 107 -17.23 12.42 1.62
N PRO A 108 -18.01 13.52 1.59
CA PRO A 108 -17.64 14.75 0.90
C PRO A 108 -16.23 15.21 1.27
N PHE A 109 -15.47 15.68 0.28
CA PHE A 109 -14.07 16.08 0.46
C PHE A 109 -13.88 17.08 1.61
N GLU A 110 -14.69 18.13 1.65
CA GLU A 110 -14.64 19.15 2.70
C GLU A 110 -14.75 18.54 4.10
N LYS A 111 -15.64 17.53 4.26
CA LYS A 111 -15.81 16.84 5.53
C LYS A 111 -14.57 15.99 5.87
N LYS A 112 -13.99 15.25 4.90
CA LYS A 112 -12.76 14.50 5.13
C LYS A 112 -11.60 15.41 5.53
N PHE A 113 -11.51 16.58 4.91
CA PHE A 113 -10.42 17.53 5.10
C PHE A 113 -10.51 18.32 6.41
N THR A 114 -11.73 18.67 6.86
CA THR A 114 -11.93 19.59 7.99
C THR A 114 -12.39 18.94 9.28
N SER A 115 -12.94 17.73 9.24
CA SER A 115 -13.62 17.14 10.43
C SER A 115 -12.70 16.50 11.46
N GLY A 116 -11.41 16.37 11.16
CA GLY A 116 -10.48 15.67 12.04
C GLY A 116 -10.67 14.15 12.10
N ILE A 117 -11.48 13.56 11.21
CA ILE A 117 -11.66 12.10 11.11
C ILE A 117 -10.30 11.41 11.09
N LEU A 118 -10.19 10.32 11.87
CA LEU A 118 -8.97 9.52 11.99
C LEU A 118 -7.74 10.38 12.36
N ASP A 119 -7.91 11.24 13.35
CA ASP A 119 -6.83 12.04 13.95
C ASP A 119 -6.15 13.00 12.96
N ASN A 120 -6.93 13.65 12.08
CA ASN A 120 -6.42 14.54 11.02
C ASN A 120 -5.43 13.84 10.06
N SER A 121 -5.54 12.53 9.90
CA SER A 121 -4.63 11.71 9.09
C SER A 121 -4.87 11.81 7.58
N TYR A 122 -5.92 12.52 7.16
CA TYR A 122 -6.28 12.65 5.75
C TYR A 122 -5.23 13.41 4.94
N ARG A 123 -4.88 12.87 3.80
CA ARG A 123 -3.95 13.45 2.82
C ARG A 123 -4.49 13.21 1.42
N TRP A 124 -4.15 14.10 0.48
CA TRP A 124 -4.51 13.94 -0.93
C TRP A 124 -3.48 14.62 -1.83
N GLY A 125 -3.32 14.10 -3.04
CA GLY A 125 -2.36 14.62 -4.00
C GLY A 125 -0.93 14.64 -3.47
N THR A 126 -0.15 15.59 -3.98
CA THR A 126 1.21 15.89 -3.47
C THR A 126 1.34 17.39 -3.28
N PRO A 127 1.06 17.92 -2.07
CA PRO A 127 1.07 19.38 -1.84
C PRO A 127 2.41 20.06 -2.11
N THR A 128 3.51 19.32 -2.05
CA THR A 128 4.87 19.81 -2.31
C THR A 128 5.30 19.67 -3.76
N ALA A 129 4.44 19.12 -4.64
CA ALA A 129 4.76 18.96 -6.05
C ALA A 129 4.95 20.36 -6.70
N THR A 130 6.05 20.49 -7.42
CA THR A 130 6.38 21.66 -8.25
C THR A 130 6.33 21.35 -9.74
N HIS A 131 6.15 20.06 -10.08
CA HIS A 131 6.08 19.55 -11.44
C HIS A 131 5.04 18.42 -11.53
N PRO A 132 4.32 18.27 -12.67
CA PRO A 132 3.28 17.24 -12.86
C PRO A 132 3.73 15.81 -12.54
N ASN A 133 4.98 15.44 -12.82
CA ASN A 133 5.52 14.11 -12.56
C ASN A 133 5.76 13.80 -11.06
N GLN A 134 5.66 14.80 -10.19
CA GLN A 134 5.74 14.64 -8.73
C GLN A 134 4.36 14.52 -8.10
N PHE A 135 3.30 14.59 -8.89
CA PHE A 135 1.93 14.60 -8.40
C PHE A 135 1.35 13.19 -8.35
N SER A 136 0.76 12.83 -7.21
CA SER A 136 0.06 11.57 -6.99
C SER A 136 -1.45 11.79 -7.15
N TRP A 137 -2.09 10.99 -8.01
CA TRP A 137 -3.54 11.02 -8.20
C TRP A 137 -4.25 10.12 -7.20
N SER A 138 -4.20 10.50 -5.94
CA SER A 138 -4.70 9.70 -4.83
C SER A 138 -5.13 10.53 -3.65
N GLU A 139 -5.89 9.89 -2.76
CA GLU A 139 -6.15 10.35 -1.40
C GLU A 139 -5.91 9.20 -0.41
N ALA A 140 -5.60 9.52 0.83
CA ALA A 140 -5.28 8.52 1.84
C ALA A 140 -5.59 8.98 3.26
N PHE A 141 -5.82 8.01 4.14
CA PHE A 141 -5.71 8.18 5.59
C PHE A 141 -4.49 7.40 6.08
N HIS A 142 -3.71 8.02 6.96
CA HIS A 142 -2.47 7.46 7.50
C HIS A 142 -2.54 7.48 9.02
N ILE A 143 -2.87 6.33 9.62
CA ILE A 143 -3.28 6.23 11.02
C ILE A 143 -2.22 5.44 11.80
N PRO A 144 -1.58 6.04 12.82
CA PRO A 144 -0.70 5.29 13.73
C PRO A 144 -1.45 4.12 14.37
N LEU A 145 -0.81 2.96 14.51
CA LEU A 145 -1.47 1.80 15.11
C LEU A 145 -1.96 2.08 16.53
N THR A 146 -1.23 2.88 17.28
CA THR A 146 -1.62 3.34 18.64
C THR A 146 -2.93 4.14 18.67
N LYS A 147 -3.35 4.69 17.52
CA LYS A 147 -4.58 5.48 17.38
C LYS A 147 -5.77 4.68 16.86
N VAL A 148 -5.54 3.49 16.32
CA VAL A 148 -6.61 2.68 15.70
C VAL A 148 -7.74 2.35 16.68
N SER A 149 -7.45 2.16 17.97
CA SER A 149 -8.45 1.87 19.02
C SER A 149 -9.09 3.11 19.63
N GLU A 150 -8.63 4.32 19.33
CA GLU A 150 -9.16 5.55 19.93
C GLU A 150 -10.51 5.94 19.34
N ALA A 151 -11.60 5.66 20.08
CA ALA A 151 -12.97 5.91 19.63
C ALA A 151 -13.21 7.38 19.20
N ALA A 152 -12.57 8.34 19.85
CA ALA A 152 -12.74 9.76 19.55
C ALA A 152 -12.29 10.14 18.12
N CYS A 153 -11.42 9.34 17.50
CA CYS A 153 -10.90 9.59 16.15
C CYS A 153 -11.91 9.30 15.04
N TYR A 154 -12.98 8.55 15.33
CA TYR A 154 -13.87 7.99 14.30
C TYR A 154 -15.17 8.76 14.08
N GLY A 155 -15.60 9.60 15.03
CA GLY A 155 -16.88 10.30 14.95
C GLY A 155 -18.06 9.31 14.75
N ASP A 156 -18.79 9.45 13.64
CA ASP A 156 -19.91 8.58 13.28
C ASP A 156 -19.50 7.22 12.69
N PHE A 157 -18.20 6.97 12.46
CA PHE A 157 -17.68 5.74 11.83
C PHE A 157 -17.35 4.63 12.83
N ILE A 158 -18.29 4.30 13.75
CA ILE A 158 -18.07 3.30 14.82
C ILE A 158 -17.75 1.92 14.23
N TYR A 159 -18.45 1.50 13.18
CA TYR A 159 -18.20 0.20 12.53
C TYR A 159 -16.82 0.14 11.84
N LEU A 160 -16.35 1.26 11.28
CA LEU A 160 -15.01 1.35 10.70
C LEU A 160 -13.96 1.09 11.79
N ARG A 161 -14.11 1.65 12.99
CA ARG A 161 -13.21 1.41 14.11
C ARG A 161 -13.10 -0.07 14.42
N GLU A 162 -14.23 -0.74 14.65
CA GLU A 162 -14.25 -2.16 14.99
C GLU A 162 -13.53 -3.01 13.94
N VAL A 163 -13.80 -2.75 12.66
CA VAL A 163 -13.16 -3.47 11.56
C VAL A 163 -11.68 -3.14 11.46
N MET A 164 -11.28 -1.89 11.64
CA MET A 164 -9.87 -1.49 11.62
C MET A 164 -9.07 -2.12 12.76
N GLU A 165 -9.61 -2.20 13.96
CA GLU A 165 -9.00 -2.88 15.10
C GLU A 165 -8.75 -4.37 14.79
N GLU A 166 -9.78 -5.06 14.25
CA GLU A 166 -9.66 -6.46 13.86
C GLU A 166 -8.60 -6.65 12.75
N VAL A 167 -8.61 -5.81 11.71
CA VAL A 167 -7.66 -5.87 10.60
C VAL A 167 -6.24 -5.56 11.07
N ALA A 168 -6.05 -4.48 11.82
CA ALA A 168 -4.75 -4.11 12.36
C ALA A 168 -4.16 -5.24 13.21
N SER A 169 -4.94 -5.80 14.14
CA SER A 169 -4.51 -6.94 14.97
C SER A 169 -4.16 -8.17 14.12
N ALA A 170 -4.95 -8.49 13.09
CA ALA A 170 -4.71 -9.65 12.26
C ALA A 170 -3.47 -9.47 11.37
N MET A 171 -3.30 -8.29 10.76
CA MET A 171 -2.12 -7.97 9.94
C MET A 171 -0.85 -7.89 10.78
N SER A 172 -0.90 -7.30 11.99
CA SER A 172 0.23 -7.28 12.93
C SER A 172 0.76 -8.67 13.23
N LYS A 173 -0.13 -9.66 13.40
CA LYS A 173 0.30 -11.05 13.62
C LYS A 173 1.02 -11.64 12.40
N VAL A 174 0.58 -11.32 11.20
CA VAL A 174 1.25 -11.76 9.96
C VAL A 174 2.61 -11.08 9.83
N ALA A 175 2.67 -9.76 10.05
CA ALA A 175 3.88 -8.97 9.96
C ALA A 175 4.95 -9.43 10.96
N ARG A 176 4.60 -9.59 12.25
CA ARG A 176 5.52 -10.12 13.28
C ARG A 176 6.07 -11.49 12.90
N LYS A 177 5.22 -12.34 12.31
CA LYS A 177 5.64 -13.67 11.87
C LYS A 177 6.64 -13.61 10.74
N LEU A 178 6.36 -12.78 9.71
CA LEU A 178 7.26 -12.60 8.56
C LEU A 178 8.57 -11.92 8.98
N ALA A 179 8.49 -10.85 9.76
CA ALA A 179 9.66 -10.18 10.31
C ALA A 179 10.54 -11.15 11.13
N GLY A 180 9.93 -12.01 11.97
CA GLY A 180 10.66 -13.04 12.72
C GLY A 180 11.40 -14.02 11.82
N VAL A 181 10.77 -14.48 10.73
CA VAL A 181 11.42 -15.37 9.75
C VAL A 181 12.61 -14.66 9.08
N LEU A 182 12.45 -13.40 8.70
CA LEU A 182 13.51 -12.62 8.03
C LEU A 182 14.68 -12.36 8.98
N VAL A 183 14.42 -11.89 10.21
CA VAL A 183 15.44 -11.63 11.23
C VAL A 183 16.25 -12.92 11.55
N GLU A 184 15.56 -14.06 11.73
CA GLU A 184 16.21 -15.35 11.97
C GLU A 184 17.04 -15.81 10.77
N SER A 185 16.52 -15.66 9.53
CA SER A 185 17.22 -16.07 8.29
C SER A 185 18.46 -15.23 8.01
N MET A 186 18.47 -13.97 8.45
CA MET A 186 19.63 -13.08 8.39
C MET A 186 20.66 -13.33 9.51
N GLY A 187 20.41 -14.25 10.43
CA GLY A 187 21.26 -14.49 11.58
C GLY A 187 21.31 -13.34 12.59
N GLN A 188 20.30 -12.46 12.54
CA GLN A 188 20.18 -11.32 13.47
C GLN A 188 19.62 -11.75 14.82
N ARG A 189 19.84 -10.91 15.83
CA ARG A 189 19.34 -11.16 17.18
C ARG A 189 17.83 -10.95 17.27
N LYS A 190 17.15 -11.75 18.10
CA LYS A 190 15.69 -11.68 18.29
C LYS A 190 15.22 -10.34 18.87
N GLU A 191 16.07 -9.65 19.62
CA GLU A 191 15.78 -8.34 20.19
C GLU A 191 15.48 -7.30 19.10
N LEU A 192 16.09 -7.43 17.92
CA LEU A 192 15.79 -6.58 16.78
C LEU A 192 14.31 -6.67 16.37
N LEU A 193 13.68 -7.84 16.54
CA LEU A 193 12.27 -8.01 16.23
C LEU A 193 11.35 -7.19 17.16
N GLU A 194 11.72 -7.02 18.42
CA GLU A 194 10.95 -6.23 19.38
C GLU A 194 11.01 -4.74 19.01
N ASP A 195 12.17 -4.25 18.61
CA ASP A 195 12.36 -2.87 18.15
C ASP A 195 11.57 -2.59 16.85
N ILE A 196 11.61 -3.52 15.89
CA ILE A 196 10.91 -3.40 14.59
C ILE A 196 9.39 -3.46 14.78
N CYS A 197 8.90 -4.30 15.67
CA CYS A 197 7.48 -4.53 15.90
C CYS A 197 6.88 -3.65 17.00
N ASP A 198 7.47 -2.50 17.28
CA ASP A 198 6.89 -1.50 18.19
C ASP A 198 5.69 -0.82 17.49
N GLU A 199 4.51 -0.94 18.09
CA GLU A 199 3.28 -0.33 17.57
C GLU A 199 3.36 1.20 17.45
N SER A 200 4.25 1.84 18.20
CA SER A 200 4.45 3.30 18.15
C SER A 200 5.09 3.78 16.84
N THR A 201 5.79 2.89 16.15
CA THR A 201 6.42 3.16 14.85
C THR A 201 5.62 2.65 13.67
N CYS A 202 4.54 1.91 13.93
CA CYS A 202 3.72 1.26 12.91
C CYS A 202 2.47 2.06 12.58
N PHE A 203 1.98 1.95 11.36
CA PHE A 203 0.75 2.61 10.95
C PHE A 203 -0.06 1.80 9.94
N LEU A 204 -1.36 2.06 9.93
CA LEU A 204 -2.29 1.58 8.92
C LEU A 204 -2.58 2.70 7.94
N ARG A 205 -2.39 2.44 6.66
CA ARG A 205 -2.68 3.40 5.59
C ARG A 205 -3.83 2.88 4.74
N LEU A 206 -4.86 3.70 4.58
CA LEU A 206 -5.97 3.47 3.66
C LEU A 206 -5.77 4.36 2.45
N ASN A 207 -5.84 3.81 1.24
CA ASN A 207 -5.67 4.59 0.02
C ASN A 207 -6.92 4.50 -0.84
N HIS A 208 -7.15 5.54 -1.60
CA HIS A 208 -8.13 5.58 -2.68
C HIS A 208 -7.50 6.24 -3.91
N TYR A 209 -7.64 5.60 -5.04
CA TYR A 209 -7.19 6.10 -6.33
C TYR A 209 -8.41 6.40 -7.19
N PRO A 210 -8.88 7.69 -7.23
CA PRO A 210 -9.99 8.08 -8.07
C PRO A 210 -9.71 7.88 -9.55
N ILE A 211 -10.77 7.77 -10.38
CA ILE A 211 -10.61 7.73 -11.83
C ILE A 211 -9.83 8.96 -12.29
N CYS A 212 -8.74 8.74 -13.02
CA CYS A 212 -7.88 9.78 -13.55
C CYS A 212 -8.20 10.07 -15.00
N PRO A 213 -8.57 11.31 -15.37
CA PRO A 213 -8.80 11.68 -16.77
C PRO A 213 -7.50 11.76 -17.59
N PHE A 214 -6.34 11.84 -16.91
CA PHE A 214 -5.00 11.89 -17.50
C PHE A 214 -4.30 10.53 -17.46
N SER A 215 -5.06 9.46 -17.71
CA SER A 215 -4.54 8.09 -17.69
C SER A 215 -3.30 7.94 -18.57
N GLY A 216 -2.24 7.39 -17.98
CA GLY A 216 -0.94 7.22 -18.66
C GLY A 216 0.01 8.42 -18.53
N GLU A 217 -0.43 9.56 -18.00
CA GLU A 217 0.41 10.74 -17.76
C GLU A 217 0.70 10.95 -16.27
N VAL A 218 -0.19 10.47 -15.40
CA VAL A 218 -0.14 10.66 -13.94
C VAL A 218 -0.21 9.31 -13.24
N SER A 219 0.65 9.14 -12.26
CA SER A 219 0.61 7.97 -11.37
C SER A 219 -0.41 8.15 -10.25
N GLY A 220 -1.06 7.07 -9.83
CA GLY A 220 -1.89 7.08 -8.61
C GLY A 220 -1.05 7.40 -7.37
N LEU A 221 0.15 6.83 -7.30
CA LEU A 221 1.19 7.19 -6.35
C LEU A 221 2.52 7.22 -7.09
N VAL A 222 3.30 8.29 -6.90
CA VAL A 222 4.60 8.44 -7.57
C VAL A 222 5.56 7.30 -7.19
N PRO A 223 6.55 6.96 -8.06
CA PRO A 223 7.56 5.96 -7.74
C PRO A 223 8.26 6.25 -6.42
N HIS A 224 8.34 5.28 -5.54
CA HIS A 224 9.00 5.37 -4.25
C HIS A 224 9.46 3.99 -3.76
N THR A 225 10.25 3.97 -2.72
CA THR A 225 10.50 2.81 -1.86
C THR A 225 9.86 3.08 -0.50
N ASP A 226 9.44 2.03 0.22
CA ASP A 226 8.98 2.20 1.59
C ASP A 226 10.18 2.31 2.53
N SER A 227 10.16 3.27 3.43
CA SER A 227 11.27 3.55 4.35
C SER A 227 11.36 2.58 5.52
N ASP A 228 10.31 1.84 5.77
CA ASP A 228 10.13 1.00 6.95
C ASP A 228 10.79 -0.38 6.79
N PHE A 229 10.53 -1.32 7.72
CA PHE A 229 11.11 -2.66 7.68
C PHE A 229 10.41 -3.55 6.65
N LEU A 230 9.08 -3.61 6.72
CA LEU A 230 8.25 -4.30 5.73
C LEU A 230 6.86 -3.68 5.65
N THR A 231 6.25 -3.78 4.47
CA THR A 231 4.87 -3.40 4.23
C THR A 231 4.04 -4.62 3.87
N ILE A 232 2.85 -4.75 4.45
CA ILE A 232 1.86 -5.73 4.05
C ILE A 232 0.68 -5.00 3.43
N LEU A 233 0.41 -5.31 2.17
CA LEU A 233 -0.63 -4.72 1.37
C LEU A 233 -1.75 -5.72 1.08
N HIS A 234 -2.99 -5.32 1.31
CA HIS A 234 -4.15 -5.94 0.68
C HIS A 234 -4.68 -5.01 -0.43
N GLN A 235 -4.81 -5.51 -1.64
CA GLN A 235 -5.42 -4.80 -2.76
C GLN A 235 -6.72 -5.48 -3.17
N ASP A 236 -7.64 -4.70 -3.73
CA ASP A 236 -8.85 -5.23 -4.34
C ASP A 236 -8.55 -5.91 -5.70
N SER A 237 -9.61 -6.32 -6.41
CA SER A 237 -9.49 -6.95 -7.73
C SER A 237 -9.11 -5.99 -8.85
N GLY A 238 -9.05 -4.68 -8.59
CA GLY A 238 -8.74 -3.65 -9.58
C GLY A 238 -7.28 -3.69 -10.06
N GLY A 239 -6.37 -4.17 -9.22
CA GLY A 239 -4.94 -4.22 -9.56
C GLY A 239 -4.27 -2.84 -9.49
N GLY A 240 -3.35 -2.55 -10.42
CA GLY A 240 -2.67 -1.25 -10.54
C GLY A 240 -1.34 -1.15 -9.81
N LEU A 241 -0.97 -2.12 -9.00
CA LEU A 241 0.37 -2.19 -8.42
C LEU A 241 1.39 -2.49 -9.50
N GLN A 242 2.46 -1.72 -9.54
CA GLN A 242 3.59 -1.94 -10.41
C GLN A 242 4.87 -1.98 -9.60
N VAL A 243 5.78 -2.85 -9.98
CA VAL A 243 7.09 -2.99 -9.36
C VAL A 243 8.17 -2.85 -10.42
N MET A 244 9.28 -2.25 -10.06
CA MET A 244 10.43 -2.19 -10.95
C MET A 244 11.35 -3.38 -10.66
N LYS A 245 11.65 -4.19 -11.67
CA LYS A 245 12.69 -5.23 -11.59
C LYS A 245 13.79 -4.92 -12.61
N GLY A 246 15.00 -4.68 -12.11
CA GLY A 246 16.08 -4.13 -12.92
C GLY A 246 15.73 -2.72 -13.43
N SER A 247 15.57 -2.55 -14.72
CA SER A 247 15.17 -1.27 -15.36
C SER A 247 13.78 -1.30 -15.97
N GLN A 248 12.98 -2.33 -15.69
CA GLN A 248 11.66 -2.54 -16.29
C GLN A 248 10.55 -2.47 -15.24
N TRP A 249 9.49 -1.70 -15.54
CA TRP A 249 8.24 -1.70 -14.78
C TRP A 249 7.39 -2.90 -15.18
N LEU A 250 6.91 -3.64 -14.18
CA LEU A 250 6.05 -4.81 -14.34
C LEU A 250 4.74 -4.58 -13.59
N ALA A 251 3.61 -4.89 -14.24
CA ALA A 251 2.31 -4.86 -13.60
C ALA A 251 2.10 -6.14 -12.78
N VAL A 252 1.84 -5.98 -11.48
CA VAL A 252 1.60 -7.13 -10.60
C VAL A 252 0.19 -7.64 -10.82
N LYS A 253 0.07 -8.92 -11.17
CA LYS A 253 -1.23 -9.58 -11.30
C LYS A 253 -1.96 -9.61 -9.96
N PRO A 254 -3.17 -9.00 -9.86
CA PRO A 254 -3.91 -9.00 -8.61
C PRO A 254 -4.34 -10.40 -8.20
N ASN A 255 -4.20 -10.71 -6.92
CA ASN A 255 -4.70 -11.93 -6.30
C ASN A 255 -5.50 -11.57 -5.03
N PRO A 256 -6.84 -11.52 -5.09
CA PRO A 256 -7.68 -11.12 -3.95
C PRO A 256 -7.58 -12.05 -2.73
N GLN A 257 -6.98 -13.24 -2.87
CA GLN A 257 -6.79 -14.19 -1.77
C GLN A 257 -5.42 -14.06 -1.12
N ALA A 258 -4.54 -13.21 -1.67
CA ALA A 258 -3.20 -13.03 -1.17
C ALA A 258 -3.01 -11.62 -0.56
N LEU A 259 -2.06 -11.54 0.36
CA LEU A 259 -1.46 -10.27 0.73
C LEU A 259 -0.16 -10.10 -0.04
N VAL A 260 0.12 -8.90 -0.50
CA VAL A 260 1.44 -8.55 -1.04
C VAL A 260 2.30 -8.10 0.13
N VAL A 261 3.53 -8.56 0.14
CA VAL A 261 4.55 -8.16 1.11
C VAL A 261 5.71 -7.54 0.36
N ASN A 262 6.17 -6.39 0.80
CA ASN A 262 7.40 -5.79 0.29
C ASN A 262 8.37 -5.45 1.42
N ILE A 263 9.63 -5.53 1.08
CA ILE A 263 10.74 -5.24 1.96
C ILE A 263 11.04 -3.74 1.86
N GLY A 264 11.11 -3.08 3.02
CA GLY A 264 11.42 -1.67 3.09
C GLY A 264 12.92 -1.38 3.27
N ASP A 265 13.26 -0.11 3.16
CA ASP A 265 14.65 0.39 3.17
C ASP A 265 15.37 0.05 4.49
N LEU A 266 14.65 0.07 5.61
CA LEU A 266 15.22 -0.22 6.93
C LEU A 266 15.75 -1.66 7.05
N LEU A 267 15.07 -2.64 6.44
CA LEU A 267 15.57 -4.02 6.44
C LEU A 267 16.89 -4.13 5.70
N GLN A 268 17.03 -3.42 4.57
CA GLN A 268 18.23 -3.51 3.75
C GLN A 268 19.46 -2.97 4.46
N VAL A 269 19.37 -1.86 5.17
CA VAL A 269 20.53 -1.29 5.92
C VAL A 269 21.07 -2.26 6.95
N ASN A 270 20.22 -3.18 7.44
CA ASN A 270 20.56 -4.17 8.47
C ASN A 270 21.01 -5.52 7.88
N THR A 271 21.12 -5.68 6.55
CA THR A 271 21.56 -6.92 5.92
C THR A 271 23.02 -6.87 5.50
N PRO A 272 23.81 -7.98 5.72
CA PRO A 272 25.19 -8.08 5.24
C PRO A 272 25.29 -8.16 3.70
N THR A 273 24.24 -8.62 3.04
CA THR A 273 24.12 -8.69 1.57
C THR A 273 23.05 -7.69 1.13
N PRO A 274 23.31 -6.89 0.07
CA PRO A 274 22.33 -5.94 -0.41
C PRO A 274 21.09 -6.70 -0.95
N ILE A 275 19.94 -6.51 -0.31
CA ILE A 275 18.64 -6.89 -0.85
C ILE A 275 18.34 -5.93 -2.00
N SER A 276 17.89 -6.44 -3.13
CA SER A 276 17.57 -5.61 -4.28
C SER A 276 16.36 -4.74 -4.02
N PHE A 277 16.51 -3.41 -4.10
CA PHE A 277 15.35 -2.48 -4.08
C PHE A 277 14.57 -2.53 -5.37
N HIS A 278 13.28 -2.55 -5.20
CA HIS A 278 12.36 -2.41 -6.32
C HIS A 278 11.39 -1.27 -6.02
N PRO A 279 11.54 -0.09 -6.65
CA PRO A 279 10.57 0.99 -6.54
C PRO A 279 9.17 0.53 -6.90
N ILE A 280 8.19 1.09 -6.21
CA ILE A 280 6.77 0.82 -6.37
C ILE A 280 6.10 1.98 -7.07
N ILE A 281 5.15 1.70 -7.95
CA ILE A 281 4.20 2.69 -8.48
C ILE A 281 2.78 2.12 -8.39
N TYR A 282 1.81 3.00 -8.15
CA TYR A 282 0.40 2.73 -8.37
C TYR A 282 -0.14 3.54 -9.53
N HIS A 283 -0.75 2.86 -10.50
CA HIS A 283 -1.53 3.52 -11.55
C HIS A 283 -3.02 3.45 -11.25
N SER A 284 -3.70 4.59 -11.31
CA SER A 284 -5.15 4.67 -11.18
C SER A 284 -5.83 4.40 -12.52
N LEU A 285 -5.91 3.14 -12.93
CA LEU A 285 -6.71 2.75 -14.10
C LEU A 285 -8.19 2.57 -13.74
N PHE A 286 -8.49 2.22 -12.46
CA PHE A 286 -9.82 1.99 -11.93
C PHE A 286 -9.92 2.48 -10.48
N PHE A 287 -11.13 2.56 -9.91
CA PHE A 287 -11.32 2.79 -8.48
C PHE A 287 -10.66 1.68 -7.68
N GLN A 288 -9.75 2.05 -6.79
CA GLN A 288 -9.01 1.10 -5.97
C GLN A 288 -8.97 1.57 -4.51
N PHE A 289 -9.14 0.63 -3.60
CA PHE A 289 -9.12 0.83 -2.16
C PHE A 289 -8.12 -0.11 -1.47
N PRO A 290 -6.83 -0.08 -1.86
CA PRO A 290 -5.84 -0.85 -1.13
C PRO A 290 -5.61 -0.26 0.26
N TYR A 291 -5.26 -1.11 1.21
CA TYR A 291 -4.80 -0.68 2.52
C TYR A 291 -3.53 -1.44 2.91
N TYR A 292 -2.70 -0.78 3.68
CA TYR A 292 -1.39 -1.27 4.06
C TYR A 292 -1.25 -1.26 5.56
N LEU A 293 -0.53 -2.24 6.08
CA LEU A 293 0.09 -2.18 7.38
C LEU A 293 1.60 -2.05 7.16
N ILE A 294 2.20 -1.04 7.74
CA ILE A 294 3.62 -0.72 7.61
C ILE A 294 4.28 -0.91 8.96
N TYR A 295 5.39 -1.67 8.97
CA TYR A 295 6.22 -1.99 10.12
C TYR A 295 7.64 -1.50 9.94
#